data_2c31361a20ca2bbaf7cf39bfe9a1b418
#
_entry.id   2c31361a20ca2bbaf7cf39bfe9a1b418
#
_cell.length_a   1.000
_cell.length_b   1.000
_cell.length_c   1.000
_cell.angle_alpha   90.00
_cell.angle_beta   90.00
_cell.angle_gamma   90.00
#
_symmetry.space_group_name_H-M   'P 1'
#
loop_
_entity.id
_entity.type
_entity.pdbx_description
1 polymer ?
#
loop_
_entity_poly.entity_id
_entity_poly.type
_entity_poly.pdbx_seq_one_letter_code
_entity_poly.pdbx_strand_id
1 'polypeptide(L)'
;LHYPHIDPVIVGFGPVAIRWYGLAYLTGFVVAWWLGNRRARGLHTDWTAQQVSDVIFYGALGAVLGGRVGYVFFYGFKQFLADPVWLLRIWDGGMSFHGGLLGVAVALWLFARSTNRTFLQVSDFVVPLVPPGLGFGRLGNFANTELPGRMTDSPFGMIYPCHADAIRAMNPLCTGQWEDFARHPSPLYQAFAEGIVLFAIVWLFSSKPRATGAVSGVFLISYGLLRVATEFFREPDVQLGFIALNWLTMGQLLSIVMIGFGIVLLVLSRRKAA
;
A
#
# COMPACT_ATOMS: atom_id res chain seq x y z
N LEU A 1 2.26 22.94 -13.71
CA LEU A 1 3.38 22.03 -13.97
C LEU A 1 2.95 20.97 -14.98
N HIS A 2 3.87 20.53 -15.87
CA HIS A 2 3.61 19.38 -16.74
C HIS A 2 4.17 18.12 -16.10
N TYR A 3 3.45 17.00 -16.28
CA TYR A 3 3.92 15.69 -15.86
C TYR A 3 5.25 15.37 -16.59
N PRO A 4 6.32 14.99 -15.88
CA PRO A 4 7.54 14.57 -16.52
C PRO A 4 7.28 13.28 -17.31
N HIS A 5 7.66 13.24 -18.59
CA HIS A 5 7.53 12.02 -19.40
C HIS A 5 8.40 10.91 -18.84
N ILE A 6 7.82 10.09 -17.96
CA ILE A 6 8.48 8.91 -17.40
C ILE A 6 7.99 7.70 -18.19
N ASP A 7 8.91 7.01 -18.88
CA ASP A 7 8.57 5.71 -19.46
C ASP A 7 8.37 4.70 -18.31
N PRO A 8 7.22 4.04 -18.20
CA PRO A 8 6.99 3.00 -17.18
C PRO A 8 8.00 1.85 -17.23
N VAL A 9 8.63 1.62 -18.40
CA VAL A 9 9.65 0.61 -18.61
C VAL A 9 11.03 1.25 -18.52
N ILE A 10 11.85 0.81 -17.55
CA ILE A 10 13.24 1.28 -17.40
C ILE A 10 14.12 0.65 -18.46
N VAL A 11 14.04 -0.68 -18.61
CA VAL A 11 14.83 -1.48 -19.56
C VAL A 11 13.98 -2.68 -19.99
N GLY A 12 13.97 -2.95 -21.31
CA GLY A 12 13.31 -4.11 -21.89
C GLY A 12 14.32 -5.09 -22.53
N PHE A 13 14.18 -6.37 -22.23
CA PHE A 13 14.95 -7.47 -22.83
C PHE A 13 13.98 -8.48 -23.46
N GLY A 14 13.53 -8.20 -24.68
CA GLY A 14 12.53 -9.04 -25.35
C GLY A 14 11.20 -9.08 -24.57
N PRO A 15 10.74 -10.25 -24.14
CA PRO A 15 9.47 -10.37 -23.42
C PRO A 15 9.53 -9.92 -21.94
N VAL A 16 10.73 -9.68 -21.41
CA VAL A 16 10.95 -9.28 -20.02
C VAL A 16 11.24 -7.79 -19.95
N ALA A 17 10.52 -7.06 -19.13
CA ALA A 17 10.72 -5.63 -18.91
C ALA A 17 10.87 -5.32 -17.42
N ILE A 18 11.90 -4.55 -17.08
CA ILE A 18 12.08 -3.97 -15.75
C ILE A 18 11.27 -2.68 -15.72
N ARG A 19 10.30 -2.59 -14.81
CA ARG A 19 9.40 -1.45 -14.67
C ARG A 19 9.66 -0.71 -13.36
N TRP A 20 9.45 0.60 -13.34
CA TRP A 20 9.55 1.43 -12.13
C TRP A 20 8.71 0.89 -10.97
N TYR A 21 7.53 0.38 -11.27
CA TYR A 21 6.63 -0.18 -10.27
C TYR A 21 7.23 -1.41 -9.57
N GLY A 22 7.83 -2.33 -10.34
CA GLY A 22 8.53 -3.49 -9.78
C GLY A 22 9.75 -3.09 -8.94
N LEU A 23 10.54 -2.10 -9.42
CA LEU A 23 11.68 -1.58 -8.68
C LEU A 23 11.25 -0.89 -7.38
N ALA A 24 10.15 -0.14 -7.39
CA ALA A 24 9.58 0.50 -6.21
C ALA A 24 9.21 -0.53 -5.13
N TYR A 25 8.56 -1.63 -5.50
CA TYR A 25 8.26 -2.73 -4.56
C TYR A 25 9.52 -3.39 -4.01
N LEU A 26 10.47 -3.71 -4.89
CA LEU A 26 11.75 -4.31 -4.46
C LEU A 26 12.48 -3.39 -3.48
N THR A 27 12.55 -2.10 -3.77
CA THR A 27 13.14 -1.09 -2.88
C THR A 27 12.40 -1.06 -1.53
N GLY A 28 11.07 -1.11 -1.55
CA GLY A 28 10.24 -1.19 -0.35
C GLY A 28 10.62 -2.39 0.54
N PHE A 29 10.79 -3.58 -0.05
CA PHE A 29 11.20 -4.77 0.69
C PHE A 29 12.63 -4.68 1.22
N VAL A 30 13.58 -4.16 0.44
CA VAL A 30 14.97 -3.95 0.87
C VAL A 30 15.03 -2.97 2.04
N VAL A 31 14.29 -1.86 1.95
CA VAL A 31 14.22 -0.87 3.04
C VAL A 31 13.54 -1.47 4.28
N ALA A 32 12.47 -2.23 4.12
CA ALA A 32 11.81 -2.93 5.23
C ALA A 32 12.77 -3.93 5.90
N TRP A 33 13.52 -4.69 5.13
CA TRP A 33 14.55 -5.60 5.64
C TRP A 33 15.67 -4.88 6.40
N TRP A 34 16.17 -3.79 5.84
CA TRP A 34 17.22 -2.98 6.49
C TRP A 34 16.72 -2.36 7.81
N LEU A 35 15.54 -1.75 7.79
CA LEU A 35 14.90 -1.17 8.98
C LEU A 35 14.56 -2.25 10.02
N GLY A 36 14.08 -3.42 9.60
CA GLY A 36 13.79 -4.55 10.46
C GLY A 36 15.03 -5.06 11.18
N ASN A 37 16.15 -5.20 10.45
CA ASN A 37 17.44 -5.56 11.05
C ASN A 37 17.96 -4.48 12.01
N ARG A 38 17.79 -3.20 11.68
CA ARG A 38 18.13 -2.09 12.58
C ARG A 38 17.29 -2.15 13.86
N ARG A 39 15.98 -2.42 13.73
CA ARG A 39 15.06 -2.55 14.84
C ARG A 39 15.36 -3.76 15.72
N ALA A 40 15.70 -4.91 15.13
CA ALA A 40 16.08 -6.12 15.85
C ALA A 40 17.36 -5.98 16.68
N ARG A 41 18.30 -5.11 16.26
CA ARG A 41 19.51 -4.78 17.02
C ARG A 41 19.26 -3.78 18.15
N GLY A 42 18.08 -3.16 18.18
CA GLY A 42 17.71 -2.19 19.20
C GLY A 42 17.46 -2.87 20.56
N LEU A 43 17.54 -2.06 21.61
CA LEU A 43 17.15 -2.47 22.95
C LEU A 43 15.65 -2.84 22.94
N HIS A 44 15.27 -3.87 23.65
CA HIS A 44 13.87 -4.28 23.88
C HIS A 44 13.23 -5.19 22.81
N THR A 45 13.99 -5.81 21.93
CA THR A 45 13.47 -6.84 21.04
C THR A 45 14.27 -8.14 21.17
N ASP A 46 13.59 -9.28 21.10
CA ASP A 46 14.17 -10.62 21.06
C ASP A 46 14.21 -11.18 19.62
N TRP A 47 14.15 -10.29 18.62
CA TRP A 47 14.17 -10.66 17.21
C TRP A 47 15.59 -10.90 16.72
N THR A 48 15.78 -12.02 16.01
CA THR A 48 17.03 -12.32 15.29
C THR A 48 17.00 -11.78 13.86
N ALA A 49 18.17 -11.57 13.26
CA ALA A 49 18.26 -11.17 11.85
C ALA A 49 17.63 -12.20 10.90
N GLN A 50 17.71 -13.50 11.25
CA GLN A 50 17.03 -14.56 10.50
C GLN A 50 15.52 -14.40 10.55
N GLN A 51 14.94 -14.19 11.74
CA GLN A 51 13.50 -13.97 11.89
C GLN A 51 13.01 -12.74 11.13
N VAL A 52 13.81 -11.68 11.05
CA VAL A 52 13.50 -10.50 10.22
C VAL A 52 13.44 -10.88 8.75
N SER A 53 14.43 -11.62 8.25
CA SER A 53 14.45 -12.08 6.87
C SER A 53 13.25 -12.97 6.55
N ASP A 54 12.95 -13.91 7.45
CA ASP A 54 11.85 -14.86 7.30
C ASP A 54 10.49 -14.15 7.28
N VAL A 55 10.22 -13.23 8.21
CA VAL A 55 8.92 -12.54 8.27
C VAL A 55 8.69 -11.67 7.04
N ILE A 56 9.73 -11.03 6.50
CA ILE A 56 9.62 -10.25 5.28
C ILE A 56 9.41 -11.15 4.07
N PHE A 57 10.16 -12.25 3.97
CA PHE A 57 9.99 -13.24 2.90
C PHE A 57 8.58 -13.83 2.90
N TYR A 58 8.08 -14.31 4.04
CA TYR A 58 6.72 -14.85 4.14
C TYR A 58 5.65 -13.78 3.92
N GLY A 59 5.88 -12.55 4.39
CA GLY A 59 5.00 -11.43 4.11
C GLY A 59 4.90 -11.12 2.60
N ALA A 60 6.03 -11.08 1.89
CA ALA A 60 6.08 -10.88 0.45
C ALA A 60 5.38 -12.04 -0.30
N LEU A 61 5.68 -13.28 0.09
CA LEU A 61 5.04 -14.47 -0.48
C LEU A 61 3.53 -14.46 -0.24
N GLY A 62 3.10 -14.11 0.97
CA GLY A 62 1.70 -13.95 1.34
C GLY A 62 0.98 -12.88 0.50
N ALA A 63 1.65 -11.74 0.26
CA ALA A 63 1.12 -10.68 -0.58
C ALA A 63 0.90 -11.14 -2.04
N VAL A 64 1.89 -11.83 -2.63
CA VAL A 64 1.82 -12.33 -4.01
C VAL A 64 0.77 -13.43 -4.14
N LEU A 65 0.85 -14.47 -3.31
CA LEU A 65 -0.09 -15.60 -3.38
C LEU A 65 -1.51 -15.16 -3.06
N GLY A 66 -1.69 -14.40 -1.97
CA GLY A 66 -3.00 -13.90 -1.57
C GLY A 66 -3.59 -12.95 -2.61
N GLY A 67 -2.78 -12.05 -3.17
CA GLY A 67 -3.19 -11.13 -4.23
C GLY A 67 -3.67 -11.88 -5.48
N ARG A 68 -2.94 -12.90 -5.91
CA ARG A 68 -3.30 -13.71 -7.08
C ARG A 68 -4.54 -14.57 -6.82
N VAL A 69 -4.56 -15.30 -5.72
CA VAL A 69 -5.72 -16.11 -5.31
C VAL A 69 -6.96 -15.24 -5.20
N GLY A 70 -6.88 -14.11 -4.47
CA GLY A 70 -7.99 -13.18 -4.35
C GLY A 70 -8.47 -12.65 -5.69
N TYR A 71 -7.57 -12.29 -6.60
CA TYR A 71 -7.96 -11.85 -7.94
C TYR A 71 -8.70 -12.94 -8.72
N VAL A 72 -8.14 -14.14 -8.76
CA VAL A 72 -8.74 -15.26 -9.50
C VAL A 72 -10.12 -15.61 -8.98
N PHE A 73 -10.30 -15.69 -7.66
CA PHE A 73 -11.60 -16.07 -7.09
C PHE A 73 -12.67 -14.98 -7.19
N PHE A 74 -12.30 -13.70 -7.07
CA PHE A 74 -13.27 -12.60 -7.08
C PHE A 74 -13.53 -12.04 -8.48
N TYR A 75 -12.54 -12.04 -9.38
CA TYR A 75 -12.63 -11.37 -10.67
C TYR A 75 -12.47 -12.31 -11.86
N GLY A 76 -11.70 -13.41 -11.72
CA GLY A 76 -11.35 -14.31 -12.81
C GLY A 76 -11.90 -15.73 -12.68
N PHE A 77 -12.91 -15.97 -11.85
CA PHE A 77 -13.36 -17.32 -11.52
C PHE A 77 -13.80 -18.14 -12.74
N LYS A 78 -14.48 -17.52 -13.73
CA LYS A 78 -14.88 -18.17 -14.97
C LYS A 78 -13.67 -18.65 -15.78
N GLN A 79 -12.62 -17.83 -15.84
CA GLN A 79 -11.38 -18.18 -16.55
C GLN A 79 -10.62 -19.29 -15.82
N PHE A 80 -10.60 -19.26 -14.50
CA PHE A 80 -10.03 -20.33 -13.67
C PHE A 80 -10.72 -21.68 -13.89
N LEU A 81 -12.05 -21.70 -14.01
CA LEU A 81 -12.78 -22.94 -14.32
C LEU A 81 -12.47 -23.49 -15.71
N ALA A 82 -12.20 -22.61 -16.68
CA ALA A 82 -11.81 -23.00 -18.05
C ALA A 82 -10.35 -23.44 -18.15
N ASP A 83 -9.45 -22.82 -17.37
CA ASP A 83 -8.01 -23.09 -17.33
C ASP A 83 -7.47 -22.90 -15.90
N PRO A 84 -7.50 -23.95 -15.06
CA PRO A 84 -7.02 -23.88 -13.68
C PRO A 84 -5.53 -23.49 -13.56
N VAL A 85 -4.71 -23.80 -14.58
CA VAL A 85 -3.28 -23.45 -14.59
C VAL A 85 -3.08 -21.94 -14.69
N TRP A 86 -4.07 -21.19 -15.17
CA TRP A 86 -4.05 -19.73 -15.20
C TRP A 86 -3.84 -19.09 -13.82
N LEU A 87 -4.23 -19.74 -12.72
CA LEU A 87 -3.93 -19.31 -11.36
C LEU A 87 -2.42 -19.06 -11.16
N LEU A 88 -1.58 -19.91 -11.73
CA LEU A 88 -0.12 -19.83 -11.57
C LEU A 88 0.56 -18.80 -12.48
N ARG A 89 -0.15 -18.29 -13.49
CA ARG A 89 0.38 -17.32 -14.46
C ARG A 89 0.32 -15.90 -13.87
N ILE A 90 1.17 -15.63 -12.88
CA ILE A 90 1.26 -14.30 -12.23
C ILE A 90 1.72 -13.19 -13.19
N TRP A 91 2.42 -13.56 -14.27
CA TRP A 91 2.88 -12.64 -15.32
C TRP A 91 1.77 -12.11 -16.22
N ASP A 92 0.61 -12.75 -16.27
CA ASP A 92 -0.58 -12.26 -17.00
C ASP A 92 -1.24 -11.07 -16.27
N GLY A 93 -0.71 -10.67 -15.10
CA GLY A 93 -1.28 -9.62 -14.29
C GLY A 93 -2.45 -10.10 -13.44
N GLY A 94 -3.21 -9.14 -12.90
CA GLY A 94 -4.37 -9.43 -12.07
C GLY A 94 -4.01 -9.79 -10.63
N MET A 95 -4.00 -8.77 -9.76
CA MET A 95 -3.75 -8.88 -8.32
C MET A 95 -4.85 -8.16 -7.55
N SER A 96 -5.34 -8.79 -6.49
CA SER A 96 -6.33 -8.21 -5.58
C SER A 96 -5.62 -7.62 -4.36
N PHE A 97 -5.85 -6.33 -4.09
CA PHE A 97 -5.33 -5.70 -2.88
C PHE A 97 -5.82 -6.40 -1.60
N HIS A 98 -7.12 -6.68 -1.51
CA HIS A 98 -7.70 -7.34 -0.33
C HIS A 98 -7.18 -8.77 -0.17
N GLY A 99 -7.01 -9.48 -1.29
CA GLY A 99 -6.39 -10.81 -1.29
C GLY A 99 -4.95 -10.75 -0.79
N GLY A 100 -4.16 -9.78 -1.25
CA GLY A 100 -2.78 -9.57 -0.79
C GLY A 100 -2.71 -9.24 0.71
N LEU A 101 -3.57 -8.35 1.19
CA LEU A 101 -3.65 -8.00 2.62
C LEU A 101 -3.99 -9.21 3.49
N LEU A 102 -4.97 -10.01 3.07
CA LEU A 102 -5.34 -11.24 3.78
C LEU A 102 -4.19 -12.26 3.75
N GLY A 103 -3.52 -12.41 2.61
CA GLY A 103 -2.36 -13.29 2.48
C GLY A 103 -1.22 -12.89 3.40
N VAL A 104 -0.91 -11.59 3.51
CA VAL A 104 0.06 -11.08 4.49
C VAL A 104 -0.39 -11.38 5.93
N ALA A 105 -1.67 -11.14 6.26
CA ALA A 105 -2.19 -11.42 7.60
C ALA A 105 -2.06 -12.90 7.97
N VAL A 106 -2.36 -13.80 7.04
CA VAL A 106 -2.19 -15.26 7.21
C VAL A 106 -0.70 -15.62 7.39
N ALA A 107 0.19 -15.05 6.57
CA ALA A 107 1.63 -15.28 6.66
C ALA A 107 2.18 -14.83 8.03
N LEU A 108 1.81 -13.64 8.50
CA LEU A 108 2.21 -13.14 9.83
C LEU A 108 1.63 -13.99 10.96
N TRP A 109 0.41 -14.48 10.82
CA TRP A 109 -0.19 -15.39 11.80
C TRP A 109 0.53 -16.73 11.88
N LEU A 110 0.86 -17.35 10.73
CA LEU A 110 1.65 -18.57 10.67
C LEU A 110 3.05 -18.37 11.26
N PHE A 111 3.71 -17.26 10.91
CA PHE A 111 5.00 -16.90 11.47
C PHE A 111 4.94 -16.69 12.99
N ALA A 112 3.91 -16.04 13.50
CA ALA A 112 3.70 -15.87 14.94
C ALA A 112 3.61 -17.23 15.64
N ARG A 113 2.87 -18.19 15.07
CA ARG A 113 2.75 -19.57 15.59
C ARG A 113 4.10 -20.29 15.60
N SER A 114 4.87 -20.18 14.52
CA SER A 114 6.18 -20.87 14.41
C SER A 114 7.24 -20.30 15.36
N THR A 115 7.08 -19.07 15.81
CA THR A 115 8.02 -18.37 16.70
C THR A 115 7.51 -18.24 18.15
N ASN A 116 6.42 -18.93 18.51
CA ASN A 116 5.76 -18.84 19.82
C ASN A 116 5.40 -17.40 20.24
N ARG A 117 5.05 -16.55 19.26
CA ARG A 117 4.57 -15.19 19.49
C ARG A 117 3.09 -15.07 19.18
N THR A 118 2.45 -14.06 19.73
CA THR A 118 1.09 -13.69 19.32
C THR A 118 1.13 -12.92 17.99
N PHE A 119 0.04 -12.96 17.23
CA PHE A 119 -0.11 -12.18 16.00
C PHE A 119 0.17 -10.69 16.23
N LEU A 120 -0.31 -10.11 17.33
CA LEU A 120 -0.11 -8.70 17.63
C LEU A 120 1.35 -8.37 17.98
N GLN A 121 2.10 -9.27 18.61
CA GLN A 121 3.54 -9.06 18.83
C GLN A 121 4.30 -9.01 17.52
N VAL A 122 3.98 -9.89 16.57
CA VAL A 122 4.59 -9.86 15.23
C VAL A 122 4.14 -8.63 14.46
N SER A 123 2.85 -8.30 14.50
CA SER A 123 2.31 -7.09 13.85
C SER A 123 2.99 -5.82 14.38
N ASP A 124 3.13 -5.64 15.69
CA ASP A 124 3.79 -4.48 16.31
C ASP A 124 5.27 -4.34 15.90
N PHE A 125 5.93 -5.45 15.58
CA PHE A 125 7.28 -5.39 15.03
C PHE A 125 7.28 -4.98 13.55
N VAL A 126 6.34 -5.49 12.76
CA VAL A 126 6.31 -5.33 11.28
C VAL A 126 5.74 -3.98 10.87
N VAL A 127 4.67 -3.48 11.52
CA VAL A 127 3.97 -2.27 11.06
C VAL A 127 4.84 -1.00 10.92
N PRO A 128 5.91 -0.77 11.72
CA PRO A 128 6.83 0.35 11.47
C PRO A 128 7.67 0.21 10.19
N LEU A 129 7.72 -0.99 9.60
CA LEU A 129 8.47 -1.28 8.38
C LEU A 129 7.62 -1.07 7.12
N VAL A 130 6.29 -0.99 7.28
CA VAL A 130 5.32 -0.91 6.17
C VAL A 130 5.31 0.47 5.47
N PRO A 131 5.33 1.61 6.17
CA PRO A 131 5.14 2.92 5.55
C PRO A 131 6.10 3.25 4.40
N PRO A 132 7.42 2.98 4.49
CA PRO A 132 8.31 3.21 3.35
C PRO A 132 7.89 2.44 2.10
N GLY A 133 7.43 1.19 2.27
CA GLY A 133 6.91 0.39 1.16
C GLY A 133 5.66 1.01 0.52
N LEU A 134 4.75 1.56 1.34
CA LEU A 134 3.58 2.30 0.84
C LEU A 134 4.05 3.53 0.04
N GLY A 135 4.98 4.31 0.56
CA GLY A 135 5.55 5.47 -0.12
C GLY A 135 6.16 5.11 -1.48
N PHE A 136 6.99 4.08 -1.55
CA PHE A 136 7.57 3.61 -2.81
C PHE A 136 6.50 3.11 -3.79
N GLY A 137 5.47 2.40 -3.31
CA GLY A 137 4.35 1.99 -4.14
C GLY A 137 3.62 3.19 -4.77
N ARG A 138 3.43 4.28 -4.01
CA ARG A 138 2.83 5.52 -4.53
C ARG A 138 3.72 6.23 -5.54
N LEU A 139 5.04 6.22 -5.34
CA LEU A 139 5.98 6.72 -6.36
C LEU A 139 5.91 5.86 -7.64
N GLY A 140 5.73 4.55 -7.51
CA GLY A 140 5.48 3.66 -8.63
C GLY A 140 4.18 4.03 -9.38
N ASN A 141 3.09 4.30 -8.67
CA ASN A 141 1.84 4.78 -9.28
C ASN A 141 2.06 6.12 -10.02
N PHE A 142 2.84 7.03 -9.44
CA PHE A 142 3.18 8.29 -10.11
C PHE A 142 3.97 8.03 -11.40
N ALA A 143 5.00 7.20 -11.37
CA ALA A 143 5.81 6.86 -12.55
C ALA A 143 5.00 6.18 -13.66
N ASN A 144 3.93 5.44 -13.30
CA ASN A 144 3.01 4.83 -14.26
C ASN A 144 1.86 5.75 -14.70
N THR A 145 1.84 7.01 -14.27
CA THR A 145 0.72 7.94 -14.50
C THR A 145 -0.62 7.40 -13.97
N GLU A 146 -0.57 6.63 -12.90
CA GLU A 146 -1.75 6.05 -12.25
C GLU A 146 -2.28 6.96 -11.14
N LEU A 147 -3.58 6.87 -10.87
CA LEU A 147 -4.26 7.54 -9.76
C LEU A 147 -4.06 9.07 -9.72
N PRO A 148 -4.18 9.79 -10.85
CA PRO A 148 -4.15 11.25 -10.82
C PRO A 148 -5.29 11.78 -9.94
N GLY A 149 -5.09 12.97 -9.40
CA GLY A 149 -6.05 13.59 -8.51
C GLY A 149 -7.15 14.37 -9.21
N ARG A 150 -7.98 15.03 -8.41
CA ARG A 150 -9.05 15.93 -8.88
C ARG A 150 -8.46 17.13 -9.59
N MET A 151 -9.25 17.75 -10.46
CA MET A 151 -8.92 19.01 -11.11
C MET A 151 -8.61 20.09 -10.06
N THR A 152 -7.65 20.96 -10.37
CA THR A 152 -7.22 22.00 -9.45
C THR A 152 -6.60 23.20 -10.16
N ASP A 153 -6.82 24.38 -9.62
CA ASP A 153 -6.15 25.62 -10.01
C ASP A 153 -4.93 25.93 -9.10
N SER A 154 -4.57 24.98 -8.21
CA SER A 154 -3.41 25.11 -7.34
C SER A 154 -2.11 25.23 -8.14
N PRO A 155 -1.13 26.05 -7.68
CA PRO A 155 0.19 26.13 -8.32
C PRO A 155 0.96 24.80 -8.29
N PHE A 156 0.55 23.84 -7.43
CA PHE A 156 1.08 22.47 -7.38
C PHE A 156 0.35 21.52 -8.34
N GLY A 157 -0.67 22.01 -9.07
CA GLY A 157 -1.38 21.22 -10.07
C GLY A 157 -0.46 20.77 -11.20
N MET A 158 -0.71 19.58 -11.74
CA MET A 158 0.06 18.97 -12.82
C MET A 158 -0.86 18.63 -13.99
N ILE A 159 -0.43 18.99 -15.19
CA ILE A 159 -1.11 18.67 -16.45
C ILE A 159 -0.60 17.31 -16.91
N TYR A 160 -1.52 16.38 -17.14
CA TYR A 160 -1.20 15.00 -17.50
C TYR A 160 -1.34 14.77 -19.01
N PRO A 161 -0.61 13.77 -19.57
CA PRO A 161 -0.71 13.45 -20.98
C PRO A 161 -2.01 12.69 -21.28
N CYS A 162 -2.74 13.09 -22.35
CA CYS A 162 -4.00 12.45 -22.75
C CYS A 162 -3.87 10.98 -23.13
N HIS A 163 -2.67 10.53 -23.54
CA HIS A 163 -2.44 9.13 -23.91
C HIS A 163 -2.32 8.18 -22.70
N ALA A 164 -2.21 8.70 -21.48
CA ALA A 164 -2.15 7.86 -20.29
C ALA A 164 -3.50 7.16 -20.03
N ASP A 165 -3.47 5.85 -19.74
CA ASP A 165 -4.67 5.02 -19.60
C ASP A 165 -5.61 5.54 -18.50
N ALA A 166 -5.06 5.99 -17.36
CA ALA A 166 -5.85 6.57 -16.30
C ALA A 166 -6.56 7.87 -16.74
N ILE A 167 -5.89 8.70 -17.53
CA ILE A 167 -6.47 9.94 -18.07
C ILE A 167 -7.56 9.61 -19.09
N ARG A 168 -7.31 8.66 -20.01
CA ARG A 168 -8.34 8.22 -20.97
C ARG A 168 -9.60 7.70 -20.29
N ALA A 169 -9.44 6.98 -19.18
CA ALA A 169 -10.57 6.46 -18.42
C ALA A 169 -11.41 7.57 -17.76
N MET A 170 -10.76 8.66 -17.30
CA MET A 170 -11.43 9.79 -16.62
C MET A 170 -11.88 10.89 -17.57
N ASN A 171 -11.15 11.10 -18.65
CA ASN A 171 -11.39 12.16 -19.65
C ASN A 171 -11.29 11.58 -21.06
N PRO A 172 -12.32 10.82 -21.53
CA PRO A 172 -12.31 10.21 -22.88
C PRO A 172 -12.24 11.24 -24.02
N LEU A 173 -12.58 12.49 -23.76
CA LEU A 173 -12.54 13.57 -24.75
C LEU A 173 -11.17 14.21 -24.90
N CYS A 174 -10.19 13.82 -24.08
CA CYS A 174 -8.82 14.30 -24.19
C CYS A 174 -8.13 13.67 -25.41
N THR A 175 -8.14 14.38 -26.53
CA THR A 175 -7.56 13.91 -27.81
C THR A 175 -6.24 14.60 -28.15
N GLY A 176 -5.85 15.62 -27.40
CA GLY A 176 -4.59 16.34 -27.54
C GLY A 176 -3.38 15.58 -26.98
N GLN A 177 -2.24 16.24 -26.92
CA GLN A 177 -1.05 15.73 -26.25
C GLN A 177 -1.19 15.79 -24.72
N TRP A 178 -1.84 16.82 -24.21
CA TRP A 178 -2.00 17.16 -22.81
C TRP A 178 -3.45 17.50 -22.47
N GLU A 179 -3.87 17.27 -21.21
CA GLU A 179 -5.14 17.80 -20.71
C GLU A 179 -5.14 19.34 -20.72
N ASP A 180 -6.33 19.94 -20.84
CA ASP A 180 -6.50 21.39 -20.81
C ASP A 180 -6.53 21.99 -19.40
N PHE A 181 -6.48 21.15 -18.38
CA PHE A 181 -6.52 21.53 -16.97
C PHE A 181 -5.52 20.73 -16.13
N ALA A 182 -5.15 21.29 -14.98
CA ALA A 182 -4.26 20.63 -14.06
C ALA A 182 -5.03 19.76 -13.04
N ARG A 183 -4.38 18.70 -12.56
CA ARG A 183 -4.87 17.82 -11.50
C ARG A 183 -3.88 17.78 -10.33
N HIS A 184 -4.38 17.50 -9.14
CA HIS A 184 -3.51 17.22 -8.01
C HIS A 184 -2.63 15.98 -8.30
N PRO A 185 -1.30 16.03 -8.09
CA PRO A 185 -0.44 14.85 -8.17
C PRO A 185 -0.65 13.97 -6.91
N SER A 186 -1.86 13.39 -6.79
CA SER A 186 -2.30 12.70 -5.58
C SER A 186 -1.38 11.55 -5.14
N PRO A 187 -0.69 10.78 -6.04
CA PRO A 187 0.27 9.79 -5.61
C PRO A 187 1.45 10.38 -4.82
N LEU A 188 1.89 11.62 -5.16
CA LEU A 188 2.97 12.27 -4.43
C LEU A 188 2.52 12.71 -3.03
N TYR A 189 1.28 13.21 -2.89
CA TYR A 189 0.72 13.54 -1.58
C TYR A 189 0.58 12.29 -0.70
N GLN A 190 0.14 11.17 -1.28
CA GLN A 190 0.05 9.89 -0.60
C GLN A 190 1.43 9.33 -0.26
N ALA A 191 2.43 9.44 -1.16
CA ALA A 191 3.80 9.02 -0.87
C ALA A 191 4.39 9.78 0.32
N PHE A 192 4.15 11.08 0.41
CA PHE A 192 4.57 11.89 1.55
C PHE A 192 3.82 11.51 2.84
N ALA A 193 2.49 11.48 2.80
CA ALA A 193 1.66 11.20 3.97
C ALA A 193 1.80 9.77 4.47
N GLU A 194 1.58 8.77 3.59
CA GLU A 194 1.57 7.35 3.93
C GLU A 194 2.99 6.76 4.03
N GLY A 195 3.97 7.34 3.31
CA GLY A 195 5.37 6.92 3.33
C GLY A 195 6.18 7.60 4.43
N ILE A 196 6.25 8.93 4.42
CA ILE A 196 7.17 9.69 5.30
C ILE A 196 6.51 10.02 6.63
N VAL A 197 5.34 10.67 6.62
CA VAL A 197 4.69 11.14 7.86
C VAL A 197 4.28 9.95 8.71
N LEU A 198 3.63 8.96 8.13
CA LEU A 198 3.23 7.73 8.82
C LEU A 198 4.46 6.99 9.38
N PHE A 199 5.55 6.89 8.60
CA PHE A 199 6.80 6.30 9.08
C PHE A 199 7.30 7.02 10.32
N ALA A 200 7.41 8.34 10.29
CA ALA A 200 7.87 9.12 11.42
C ALA A 200 7.02 8.87 12.68
N ILE A 201 5.69 8.90 12.54
CA ILE A 201 4.76 8.67 13.67
C ILE A 201 4.98 7.28 14.27
N VAL A 202 4.94 6.24 13.46
CA VAL A 202 4.96 4.85 13.95
C VAL A 202 6.36 4.47 14.44
N TRP A 203 7.42 4.92 13.75
CA TRP A 203 8.80 4.66 14.13
C TRP A 203 9.14 5.33 15.47
N LEU A 204 8.82 6.61 15.64
CA LEU A 204 9.05 7.34 16.88
C LEU A 204 8.21 6.78 18.04
N PHE A 205 6.93 6.43 17.79
CA PHE A 205 6.10 5.82 18.81
C PHE A 205 6.65 4.47 19.26
N SER A 206 7.13 3.65 18.34
CA SER A 206 7.64 2.30 18.60
C SER A 206 9.11 2.26 19.08
N SER A 207 9.79 3.43 19.20
CA SER A 207 11.17 3.51 19.68
C SER A 207 11.31 3.18 21.18
N LYS A 208 10.19 3.23 21.94
CA LYS A 208 10.12 2.85 23.35
C LYS A 208 9.29 1.58 23.49
N PRO A 209 9.50 0.75 24.54
CA PRO A 209 8.65 -0.40 24.82
C PRO A 209 7.18 0.01 24.91
N ARG A 210 6.32 -0.76 24.27
CA ARG A 210 4.87 -0.52 24.23
C ARG A 210 4.12 -1.81 24.57
N ALA A 211 2.92 -1.67 25.11
CA ALA A 211 2.04 -2.79 25.32
C ALA A 211 1.68 -3.43 23.97
N THR A 212 1.55 -4.75 23.95
CA THR A 212 1.23 -5.53 22.75
C THR A 212 -0.08 -5.05 22.12
N GLY A 213 -0.05 -4.76 20.82
CA GLY A 213 -1.15 -4.21 20.02
C GLY A 213 -1.16 -2.67 19.96
N ALA A 214 -0.36 -1.97 20.78
CA ALA A 214 -0.37 -0.51 20.80
C ALA A 214 0.24 0.09 19.53
N VAL A 215 1.33 -0.48 19.01
CA VAL A 215 2.00 0.02 17.80
C VAL A 215 1.10 -0.20 16.59
N SER A 216 0.49 -1.38 16.48
CA SER A 216 -0.50 -1.70 15.45
C SER A 216 -1.72 -0.78 15.53
N GLY A 217 -2.21 -0.48 16.74
CA GLY A 217 -3.31 0.46 16.95
C GLY A 217 -2.97 1.87 16.45
N VAL A 218 -1.80 2.39 16.81
CA VAL A 218 -1.33 3.72 16.33
C VAL A 218 -1.15 3.73 14.82
N PHE A 219 -0.60 2.67 14.23
CA PHE A 219 -0.48 2.56 12.78
C PHE A 219 -1.85 2.67 12.10
N LEU A 220 -2.85 1.88 12.54
CA LEU A 220 -4.19 1.88 11.93
C LEU A 220 -4.87 3.26 12.04
N ILE A 221 -4.77 3.92 13.19
CA ILE A 221 -5.33 5.25 13.40
C ILE A 221 -4.63 6.26 12.48
N SER A 222 -3.30 6.31 12.52
CA SER A 222 -2.53 7.31 11.79
C SER A 222 -2.66 7.11 10.27
N TYR A 223 -2.55 5.86 9.78
CA TYR A 223 -2.76 5.56 8.37
C TYR A 223 -4.17 5.93 7.93
N GLY A 224 -5.20 5.54 8.71
CA GLY A 224 -6.58 5.86 8.39
C GLY A 224 -6.85 7.37 8.30
N LEU A 225 -6.31 8.16 9.23
CA LEU A 225 -6.43 9.62 9.21
C LEU A 225 -5.73 10.24 8.00
N LEU A 226 -4.49 9.83 7.73
CA LEU A 226 -3.73 10.32 6.57
C LEU A 226 -4.39 9.92 5.26
N ARG A 227 -4.94 8.69 5.19
CA ARG A 227 -5.66 8.21 4.02
C ARG A 227 -6.94 8.98 3.78
N VAL A 228 -7.75 9.26 4.82
CA VAL A 228 -8.94 10.11 4.70
C VAL A 228 -8.55 11.51 4.18
N ALA A 229 -7.48 12.10 4.72
CA ALA A 229 -7.02 13.42 4.32
C ALA A 229 -6.56 13.46 2.85
N THR A 230 -5.76 12.48 2.41
CA THR A 230 -5.25 12.44 1.03
C THR A 230 -6.32 12.07 0.00
N GLU A 231 -7.39 11.38 0.41
CA GLU A 231 -8.50 11.01 -0.47
C GLU A 231 -9.29 12.22 -0.97
N PHE A 232 -9.28 13.33 -0.27
CA PHE A 232 -9.91 14.58 -0.75
C PHE A 232 -9.23 15.15 -2.01
N PHE A 233 -7.99 14.83 -2.24
CA PHE A 233 -7.22 15.26 -3.42
C PHE A 233 -7.24 14.22 -4.55
N ARG A 234 -7.65 12.98 -4.25
CA ARG A 234 -7.70 11.92 -5.23
C ARG A 234 -9.02 11.95 -6.00
N GLU A 235 -8.97 11.66 -7.30
CA GLU A 235 -10.19 11.39 -8.08
C GLU A 235 -10.80 10.06 -7.60
N PRO A 236 -12.11 10.01 -7.31
CA PRO A 236 -12.81 8.78 -6.98
C PRO A 236 -12.67 7.74 -8.10
N ASP A 237 -12.63 6.47 -7.73
CA ASP A 237 -12.57 5.39 -8.72
C ASP A 237 -13.79 5.45 -9.65
N VAL A 238 -13.55 5.49 -10.96
CA VAL A 238 -14.58 5.67 -12.01
C VAL A 238 -15.75 4.70 -11.87
N GLN A 239 -15.49 3.48 -11.35
CA GLN A 239 -16.49 2.43 -11.19
C GLN A 239 -17.40 2.61 -9.98
N LEU A 240 -16.93 3.27 -8.91
CA LEU A 240 -17.62 3.38 -7.63
C LEU A 240 -18.11 4.80 -7.34
N GLY A 241 -17.42 5.81 -7.83
CA GLY A 241 -17.71 7.22 -7.54
C GLY A 241 -17.75 7.53 -6.05
N PHE A 242 -18.66 8.42 -5.66
CA PHE A 242 -18.99 8.67 -4.27
C PHE A 242 -20.10 7.72 -3.82
N ILE A 243 -19.85 6.97 -2.74
CA ILE A 243 -20.83 6.00 -2.20
C ILE A 243 -21.91 6.66 -1.33
N ALA A 244 -21.63 7.81 -0.72
CA ALA A 244 -22.61 8.58 0.07
C ALA A 244 -22.20 10.06 0.19
N LEU A 245 -23.16 10.90 0.56
CA LEU A 245 -23.00 12.32 0.92
C LEU A 245 -22.30 13.18 -0.16
N ASN A 246 -22.18 12.71 -1.40
CA ASN A 246 -21.49 13.39 -2.51
C ASN A 246 -19.98 13.73 -2.26
N TRP A 247 -19.40 13.16 -1.21
CA TRP A 247 -17.97 13.31 -0.91
C TRP A 247 -17.31 12.04 -0.35
N LEU A 248 -18.11 11.11 0.21
CA LEU A 248 -17.58 9.90 0.85
C LEU A 248 -17.22 8.85 -0.20
N THR A 249 -15.93 8.50 -0.28
CA THR A 249 -15.43 7.42 -1.14
C THR A 249 -15.33 6.09 -0.38
N MET A 250 -15.20 4.98 -1.10
CA MET A 250 -14.94 3.66 -0.50
C MET A 250 -13.64 3.67 0.31
N GLY A 251 -12.61 4.37 -0.16
CA GLY A 251 -11.34 4.51 0.55
C GLY A 251 -11.49 5.19 1.91
N GLN A 252 -12.31 6.25 1.99
CA GLN A 252 -12.60 6.93 3.26
C GLN A 252 -13.42 6.05 4.21
N LEU A 253 -14.44 5.35 3.71
CA LEU A 253 -15.26 4.45 4.54
C LEU A 253 -14.41 3.36 5.19
N LEU A 254 -13.59 2.66 4.41
CA LEU A 254 -12.69 1.63 4.92
C LEU A 254 -11.68 2.19 5.92
N SER A 255 -11.21 3.42 5.69
CA SER A 255 -10.29 4.10 6.59
C SER A 255 -10.93 4.46 7.93
N ILE A 256 -12.20 4.88 7.94
CA ILE A 256 -12.95 5.15 9.18
C ILE A 256 -13.12 3.86 10.01
N VAL A 257 -13.47 2.76 9.37
CA VAL A 257 -13.56 1.45 10.04
C VAL A 257 -12.20 1.05 10.63
N MET A 258 -11.12 1.24 9.87
CA MET A 258 -9.76 0.94 10.32
C MET A 258 -9.31 1.80 11.51
N ILE A 259 -9.68 3.09 11.54
CA ILE A 259 -9.46 3.98 12.69
C ILE A 259 -10.17 3.42 13.93
N GLY A 260 -11.44 2.99 13.77
CA GLY A 260 -12.20 2.37 14.86
C GLY A 260 -11.51 1.14 15.43
N PHE A 261 -11.04 0.24 14.58
CA PHE A 261 -10.24 -0.93 15.02
C PHE A 261 -8.94 -0.52 15.72
N GLY A 262 -8.25 0.49 15.21
CA GLY A 262 -7.04 1.02 15.82
C GLY A 262 -7.28 1.56 17.23
N ILE A 263 -8.38 2.31 17.43
CA ILE A 263 -8.78 2.82 18.75
C ILE A 263 -9.06 1.66 19.72
N VAL A 264 -9.83 0.67 19.29
CA VAL A 264 -10.14 -0.52 20.11
C VAL A 264 -8.85 -1.22 20.52
N LEU A 265 -7.92 -1.49 19.59
CA LEU A 265 -6.63 -2.11 19.90
C LEU A 265 -5.82 -1.28 20.91
N LEU A 266 -5.77 0.03 20.74
CA LEU A 266 -5.04 0.90 21.64
C LEU A 266 -5.64 0.94 23.05
N VAL A 267 -6.94 0.93 23.19
CA VAL A 267 -7.64 0.86 24.49
C VAL A 267 -7.40 -0.48 25.17
N LEU A 268 -7.54 -1.59 24.43
CA LEU A 268 -7.32 -2.93 24.98
C LEU A 268 -5.86 -3.17 25.38
N SER A 269 -4.90 -2.60 24.62
CA SER A 269 -3.47 -2.72 24.95
C SER A 269 -3.14 -2.02 26.27
N ARG A 270 -3.74 -0.86 26.55
CA ARG A 270 -3.55 -0.13 27.83
C ARG A 270 -4.09 -0.90 29.02
N ARG A 271 -5.25 -1.55 28.88
CA ARG A 271 -5.86 -2.33 29.98
C ARG A 271 -5.05 -3.56 30.39
N LYS A 272 -4.21 -4.11 29.50
CA LYS A 272 -3.33 -5.25 29.80
C LYS A 272 -2.00 -4.82 30.41
N ALA A 273 -1.67 -3.55 30.39
CA ALA A 273 -0.44 -3.00 30.94
C ALA A 273 -0.63 -2.38 32.35
N ALA A 274 -1.88 -2.15 32.74
CA ALA A 274 -2.29 -1.76 34.09
C ALA A 274 -2.63 -3.01 34.93
#